data_eb4e60601089328e5a7d2f15b7e9fbf7
#
_entry.id   eb4e60601089328e5a7d2f15b7e9fbf7
#
_cell.length_a   1.000
_cell.length_b   1.000
_cell.length_c   1.000
_cell.angle_alpha   90.00
_cell.angle_beta   90.00
_cell.angle_gamma   90.00
#
_symmetry.space_group_name_H-M   'P 1'
#
loop_
_entity.id
_entity.type
_entity.pdbx_description
1 polymer ?
#
loop_
_entity_poly.entity_id
_entity_poly.type
_entity_poly.pdbx_seq_one_letter_code
_entity_poly.pdbx_strand_id
1 'polypeptide(L)'
;MSNDQQVRIDLDCGNKKRPGTIGVDFNERTKADIIHNLNSFPYPFEGASVDMVYIDNTLEHLDDPIAVMGELYRIVKPGGVVK
;
A
#
# COMPACT_ATOMS: atom_id res chain seq x y z
N MET A 1 3.98 -0.63 27.77
CA MET A 1 3.16 -1.42 26.83
C MET A 1 3.67 -1.22 25.44
N SER A 2 4.07 -2.25 24.84
CA SER A 2 4.59 -2.11 23.50
C SER A 2 3.45 -2.05 22.50
N ASN A 3 3.71 -1.34 21.45
CA ASN A 3 2.82 -1.20 20.34
C ASN A 3 3.39 -1.93 19.17
N ASP A 4 3.37 -3.23 19.27
CA ASP A 4 4.02 -4.06 18.28
C ASP A 4 3.16 -4.27 17.04
N GLN A 5 2.04 -3.57 16.95
CA GLN A 5 1.21 -3.70 15.77
C GLN A 5 1.93 -3.13 14.57
N GLN A 6 2.11 -3.97 13.58
CA GLN A 6 2.67 -3.56 12.31
C GLN A 6 1.60 -2.95 11.45
N VAL A 7 1.97 -1.92 10.70
CA VAL A 7 1.11 -1.35 9.66
C VAL A 7 1.46 -2.05 8.35
N ARG A 8 0.54 -2.86 7.87
CA ARG A 8 0.69 -3.59 6.61
C ARG A 8 -0.40 -3.16 5.66
N ILE A 9 -0.03 -2.85 4.44
CA ILE A 9 -1.00 -2.44 3.43
C ILE A 9 -0.97 -3.41 2.26
N ASP A 10 -2.14 -3.56 1.63
CA ASP A 10 -2.34 -4.43 0.48
C ASP A 10 -2.84 -3.56 -0.66
N LEU A 11 -1.97 -3.27 -1.61
CA LEU A 11 -2.31 -2.39 -2.72
C LEU A 11 -3.05 -3.19 -3.81
N ASP A 12 -4.08 -2.55 -4.39
CA ASP A 12 -4.90 -3.16 -5.43
C ASP A 12 -5.54 -4.46 -4.92
N CYS A 13 -6.07 -4.38 -3.71
CA CYS A 13 -6.52 -5.58 -3.00
C CYS A 13 -7.81 -6.19 -3.56
N GLY A 14 -8.62 -5.41 -4.28
CA GLY A 14 -9.91 -5.89 -4.71
C GLY A 14 -10.77 -6.30 -3.53
N ASN A 15 -11.45 -7.44 -3.68
CA ASN A 15 -12.28 -7.99 -2.62
C ASN A 15 -11.59 -9.11 -1.83
N LYS A 16 -10.29 -9.29 -2.07
CA LYS A 16 -9.53 -10.38 -1.45
C LYS A 16 -8.33 -9.85 -0.69
N LYS A 17 -8.59 -8.86 0.14
CA LYS A 17 -7.55 -8.27 0.97
C LYS A 17 -6.94 -9.33 1.88
N ARG A 18 -5.62 -9.31 2.02
CA ARG A 18 -4.93 -10.19 2.96
C ARG A 18 -5.34 -9.84 4.40
N PRO A 19 -5.55 -10.86 5.25
CA PRO A 19 -5.90 -10.60 6.65
C PRO A 19 -4.83 -9.76 7.34
N GLY A 20 -5.29 -8.85 8.18
CA GLY A 20 -4.38 -8.00 8.96
C GLY A 20 -3.77 -6.86 8.20
N THR A 21 -4.24 -6.58 6.97
CA THR A 21 -3.74 -5.47 6.17
C THR A 21 -4.79 -4.38 6.03
N ILE A 22 -4.31 -3.18 5.67
CA ILE A 22 -5.16 -2.10 5.23
C ILE A 22 -5.22 -2.20 3.71
N GLY A 23 -6.39 -2.49 3.17
CA GLY A 23 -6.57 -2.64 1.73
C GLY A 23 -6.73 -1.29 1.05
N VAL A 24 -6.03 -1.10 -0.06
CA VAL A 24 -6.12 0.12 -0.87
C VAL A 24 -6.48 -0.27 -2.28
N ASP A 25 -7.51 0.35 -2.84
CA ASP A 25 -7.92 0.09 -4.22
C ASP A 25 -8.56 1.35 -4.78
N PHE A 26 -8.50 1.52 -6.09
CA PHE A 26 -9.14 2.69 -6.71
C PHE A 26 -10.64 2.47 -6.93
N ASN A 27 -11.08 1.23 -6.96
CA ASN A 27 -12.47 0.91 -7.27
C ASN A 27 -13.30 0.94 -5.98
N GLU A 28 -14.22 1.89 -5.92
CA GLU A 28 -15.04 2.09 -4.73
C GLU A 28 -16.02 0.95 -4.47
N ARG A 29 -16.17 0.04 -5.41
CA ARG A 29 -17.04 -1.13 -5.24
C ARG A 29 -16.33 -2.29 -4.56
N THR A 30 -15.05 -2.15 -4.29
CA THR A 30 -14.30 -3.19 -3.59
C THR A 30 -14.49 -3.06 -2.09
N LYS A 31 -13.97 -4.03 -1.36
CA LYS A 31 -13.99 -4.02 0.11
C LYS A 31 -12.71 -3.40 0.66
N ALA A 32 -12.07 -2.53 -0.10
CA ALA A 32 -10.88 -1.84 0.36
C ALA A 32 -11.20 -0.91 1.52
N ASP A 33 -10.26 -0.77 2.43
CA ASP A 33 -10.38 0.16 3.55
C ASP A 33 -10.19 1.59 3.10
N ILE A 34 -9.35 1.79 2.09
CA ILE A 34 -9.04 3.12 1.55
C ILE A 34 -9.22 3.07 0.03
N ILE A 35 -9.98 4.01 -0.48
CA ILE A 35 -10.15 4.14 -1.93
C ILE A 35 -9.18 5.19 -2.42
N HIS A 36 -8.24 4.78 -3.26
CA HIS A 36 -7.20 5.67 -3.76
C HIS A 36 -6.67 5.16 -5.09
N ASN A 37 -6.48 6.06 -6.05
CA ASN A 37 -5.88 5.73 -7.33
C ASN A 37 -4.37 5.66 -7.15
N LEU A 38 -3.78 4.49 -7.41
CA LEU A 38 -2.35 4.27 -7.21
C LEU A 38 -1.48 5.03 -8.22
N ASN A 39 -2.08 5.62 -9.25
CA ASN A 39 -1.40 6.54 -10.16
C ASN A 39 -1.42 7.98 -9.66
N SER A 40 -2.02 8.24 -8.51
CA SER A 40 -2.12 9.57 -7.93
C SER A 40 -1.23 9.67 -6.72
N PHE A 41 -0.45 10.73 -6.64
CA PHE A 41 0.53 10.94 -5.57
C PHE A 41 0.25 12.24 -4.85
N PRO A 42 0.56 12.33 -3.56
CA PRO A 42 1.11 11.26 -2.71
C PRO A 42 0.03 10.27 -2.27
N TYR A 43 0.47 9.09 -1.88
CA TYR A 43 -0.42 8.11 -1.26
C TYR A 43 -0.83 8.62 0.12
N PRO A 44 -2.02 8.20 0.63
CA PRO A 44 -2.57 8.72 1.89
C PRO A 44 -1.91 8.10 3.12
N PHE A 45 -0.60 8.05 3.14
CA PHE A 45 0.19 7.55 4.27
C PHE A 45 1.34 8.50 4.52
N GLU A 46 1.66 8.70 5.78
CA GLU A 46 2.80 9.52 6.14
C GLU A 46 4.10 8.79 5.80
N GLY A 47 5.16 9.56 5.65
CA GLY A 47 6.48 8.98 5.40
C GLY A 47 6.91 8.10 6.56
N ALA A 48 7.57 6.99 6.24
CA ALA A 48 8.08 6.04 7.22
C ALA A 48 7.02 5.57 8.22
N SER A 49 5.80 5.31 7.72
CA SER A 49 4.69 4.91 8.59
C SER A 49 4.29 3.45 8.40
N VAL A 50 4.77 2.79 7.35
CA VAL A 50 4.29 1.48 6.95
C VAL A 50 5.40 0.44 7.14
N ASP A 51 5.05 -0.70 7.72
CA ASP A 51 6.01 -1.77 7.96
C ASP A 51 6.13 -2.72 6.76
N MET A 52 5.04 -2.94 6.05
CA MET A 52 5.03 -3.88 4.94
C MET A 52 4.01 -3.49 3.89
N VAL A 53 4.37 -3.64 2.63
CA VAL A 53 3.47 -3.40 1.49
C VAL A 53 3.40 -4.67 0.65
N TYR A 54 2.20 -5.10 0.33
CA TYR A 54 1.95 -6.13 -0.66
C TYR A 54 1.51 -5.47 -1.96
N ILE A 55 2.19 -5.80 -3.06
CA ILE A 55 1.89 -5.21 -4.36
C ILE A 55 2.02 -6.26 -5.47
N ASP A 56 1.26 -7.33 -5.33
CA ASP A 56 1.29 -8.46 -6.28
C ASP A 56 0.66 -8.08 -7.61
N ASN A 57 1.39 -8.29 -8.70
CA ASN A 57 0.86 -8.17 -10.06
C ASN A 57 0.23 -6.81 -10.35
N THR A 58 0.58 -5.79 -9.60
CA THR A 58 -0.03 -4.47 -9.71
C THR A 58 0.90 -3.49 -10.39
N LEU A 59 2.18 -3.54 -10.04
CA LEU A 59 3.15 -2.54 -10.47
C LEU A 59 3.20 -2.42 -12.00
N GLU A 60 3.10 -3.53 -12.69
CA GLU A 60 3.17 -3.57 -14.15
C GLU A 60 1.97 -2.93 -14.83
N HIS A 61 0.89 -2.73 -14.09
CA HIS A 61 -0.32 -2.11 -14.62
C HIS A 61 -0.42 -0.61 -14.30
N LEU A 62 0.57 -0.07 -13.60
CA LEU A 62 0.56 1.33 -13.23
C LEU A 62 1.31 2.16 -14.25
N ASP A 63 0.93 3.43 -14.37
CA ASP A 63 1.45 4.31 -15.43
C ASP A 63 2.93 4.61 -15.27
N ASP A 64 3.39 4.74 -14.02
CA ASP A 64 4.77 5.11 -13.75
C ASP A 64 5.31 4.26 -12.59
N PRO A 65 5.79 3.05 -12.90
CA PRO A 65 6.28 2.16 -11.84
C PRO A 65 7.43 2.75 -11.02
N ILE A 66 8.26 3.57 -11.64
CA ILE A 66 9.39 4.18 -10.93
C ILE A 66 8.88 5.18 -9.88
N ALA A 67 7.90 6.00 -10.26
CA ALA A 67 7.29 6.92 -9.30
C ALA A 67 6.61 6.17 -8.16
N VAL A 68 5.93 5.06 -8.49
CA VAL A 68 5.28 4.23 -7.49
C VAL A 68 6.32 3.68 -6.51
N MET A 69 7.42 3.15 -7.03
CA MET A 69 8.47 2.61 -6.15
C MET A 69 9.08 3.71 -5.27
N GLY A 70 9.23 4.91 -5.80
CA GLY A 70 9.68 6.04 -4.99
C GLY A 70 8.72 6.37 -3.87
N GLU A 71 7.43 6.28 -4.14
CA GLU A 71 6.41 6.54 -3.13
C GLU A 71 6.39 5.43 -2.07
N LEU A 72 6.54 4.18 -2.48
CA LEU A 72 6.65 3.08 -1.52
C LEU A 72 7.88 3.25 -0.64
N TYR A 73 8.99 3.70 -1.23
CA TYR A 73 10.18 3.98 -0.46
C TYR A 73 9.93 5.06 0.60
N ARG A 74 9.14 6.07 0.23
CA ARG A 74 8.82 7.16 1.15
C ARG A 74 8.00 6.68 2.35
N ILE A 75 6.97 5.85 2.10
CA ILE A 75 6.02 5.47 3.16
C ILE A 75 6.49 4.30 4.01
N VAL A 76 7.38 3.47 3.49
CA VAL A 76 7.85 2.29 4.23
C VAL A 76 8.96 2.72 5.18
N LYS A 77 8.89 2.21 6.41
CA LYS A 77 9.92 2.46 7.42
C LYS A 77 11.25 1.87 7.00
N PRO A 78 12.37 2.42 7.47
CA PRO A 78 13.66 1.74 7.31
C PRO A 78 13.56 0.32 7.87
N GLY A 79 13.99 -0.65 7.08
CA GLY A 79 13.85 -2.05 7.47
C GLY A 79 12.52 -2.67 7.12
N GLY A 80 11.58 -1.89 6.59
CA GLY A 80 10.30 -2.43 6.14
C GLY A 80 10.45 -3.22 4.84
N VAL A 81 9.37 -3.89 4.45
CA VAL A 81 9.40 -4.85 3.35
C VAL A 81 8.32 -4.52 2.32
N VAL A 82 8.68 -4.64 1.05
CA VAL A 82 7.74 -4.59 -0.08
C VAL A 82 7.78 -5.97 -0.74
N LYS A 83 6.61 -6.56 -0.92
CA LYS A 83 6.52 -7.90 -1.52
C LYS A 83 5.74 -7.89 -2.82
#